data_39967e65c6f383ee6f7daf3cd7f261c1
#
_entry.id   39967e65c6f383ee6f7daf3cd7f261c1
#
_cell.length_a   1.000
_cell.length_b   1.000
_cell.length_c   1.000
_cell.angle_alpha   90.00
_cell.angle_beta   90.00
_cell.angle_gamma   90.00
#
_symmetry.space_group_name_H-M   'P 1'
#
loop_
_entity.id
_entity.type
_entity.pdbx_description
1 polymer ?
#
loop_
_entity_poly.entity_id
_entity_poly.type
_entity_poly.pdbx_seq_one_letter_code
_entity_poly.pdbx_strand_id
1 'polypeptide(L)'
;QPSSYCGVTGIKPTYGTVSRFGLVAYASSLDQIGPIGKNAADCAALLETITSHDEKDSTSMERTDTDFTSAIGKDIRGMKIGIPKEYLSDGLDDDVRVAIEQCAAYLKECGADVEYFDLGLMEYTIPAYYVIAAAEASSNLERFDGVKYGYRAKEYEGLHDMYKRSRSEGFGPEVKRRIMLGSFVLSSGYYDAYYLKALKVRALIKKAFDEAFAKYDIILGPAAPTAAPKIGTSL
;
A
#
# COMPACT_ATOMS: atom_id res chain seq x y z
N GLN A 1 4.92 1.38 -6.07
CA GLN A 1 6.12 2.23 -6.13
C GLN A 1 7.42 1.40 -6.12
N PRO A 2 7.73 0.50 -5.16
CA PRO A 2 9.00 -0.24 -5.17
C PRO A 2 9.25 -1.01 -6.46
N SER A 3 8.25 -1.71 -6.99
CA SER A 3 8.38 -2.44 -8.28
C SER A 3 8.67 -1.49 -9.43
N SER A 4 7.99 -0.34 -9.50
CA SER A 4 8.21 0.69 -10.52
C SER A 4 9.65 1.20 -10.49
N TYR A 5 10.17 1.54 -9.31
CA TYR A 5 11.56 1.99 -9.16
C TYR A 5 12.60 0.90 -9.48
N CYS A 6 12.23 -0.37 -9.36
CA CYS A 6 13.08 -1.50 -9.75
C CYS A 6 12.92 -1.93 -11.21
N GLY A 7 12.04 -1.27 -11.99
CA GLY A 7 11.80 -1.63 -13.40
C GLY A 7 11.18 -3.01 -13.58
N VAL A 8 10.34 -3.46 -12.62
CA VAL A 8 9.66 -4.75 -12.63
C VAL A 8 8.16 -4.58 -12.41
N THR A 9 7.39 -5.60 -12.69
CA THR A 9 5.94 -5.62 -12.42
C THR A 9 5.65 -6.09 -11.01
N GLY A 10 4.70 -5.45 -10.33
CA GLY A 10 4.23 -5.89 -9.03
C GLY A 10 2.71 -5.81 -8.94
N ILE A 11 2.09 -6.74 -8.24
CA ILE A 11 0.67 -6.73 -7.94
C ILE A 11 0.47 -6.56 -6.42
N LYS A 12 -0.34 -5.59 -6.04
CA LYS A 12 -0.91 -5.52 -4.70
C LYS A 12 -2.35 -6.04 -4.77
N PRO A 13 -2.61 -7.28 -4.38
CA PRO A 13 -3.95 -7.85 -4.45
C PRO A 13 -4.90 -7.20 -3.44
N THR A 14 -6.18 -7.52 -3.55
CA THR A 14 -7.19 -7.15 -2.55
C THR A 14 -6.81 -7.69 -1.18
N TYR A 15 -7.03 -6.90 -0.14
CA TYR A 15 -6.78 -7.28 1.25
C TYR A 15 -7.44 -8.63 1.57
N GLY A 16 -6.69 -9.51 2.24
CA GLY A 16 -7.13 -10.86 2.58
C GLY A 16 -7.01 -11.90 1.46
N THR A 17 -6.54 -11.53 0.27
CA THR A 17 -6.32 -12.50 -0.84
C THR A 17 -5.18 -13.47 -0.55
N VAL A 18 -4.14 -13.01 0.12
CA VAL A 18 -2.96 -13.81 0.50
C VAL A 18 -2.82 -13.79 2.02
N SER A 19 -2.57 -14.96 2.62
CA SER A 19 -2.31 -15.08 4.05
C SER A 19 -1.11 -14.22 4.48
N ARG A 20 -1.23 -13.60 5.65
CA ARG A 20 -0.17 -12.84 6.30
C ARG A 20 0.49 -13.61 7.45
N PHE A 21 0.15 -14.89 7.61
CA PHE A 21 0.77 -15.70 8.65
C PHE A 21 2.29 -15.76 8.47
N GLY A 22 3.02 -15.43 9.53
CA GLY A 22 4.48 -15.31 9.48
C GLY A 22 5.02 -13.93 9.10
N LEU A 23 4.17 -13.00 8.63
CA LEU A 23 4.56 -11.62 8.38
C LEU A 23 4.62 -10.82 9.68
N VAL A 24 5.67 -10.03 9.88
CA VAL A 24 5.74 -9.04 10.95
C VAL A 24 4.71 -7.94 10.67
N ALA A 25 3.69 -7.82 11.54
CA ALA A 25 2.64 -6.84 11.36
C ALA A 25 3.18 -5.41 11.51
N TYR A 26 2.92 -4.58 10.51
CA TYR A 26 3.18 -3.14 10.54
C TYR A 26 1.87 -2.36 10.70
N ALA A 27 1.00 -2.43 9.72
CA ALA A 27 -0.32 -1.78 9.75
C ALA A 27 -1.41 -2.82 9.43
N SER A 28 -2.06 -3.35 10.45
CA SER A 28 -2.95 -4.52 10.36
C SER A 28 -4.09 -4.35 9.35
N SER A 29 -4.57 -3.12 9.15
CA SER A 29 -5.62 -2.83 8.17
C SER A 29 -5.12 -2.54 6.75
N LEU A 30 -3.80 -2.53 6.53
CA LEU A 30 -3.16 -2.15 5.27
C LEU A 30 -2.17 -3.18 4.75
N ASP A 31 -1.54 -3.97 5.63
CA ASP A 31 -0.53 -4.94 5.24
C ASP A 31 -1.09 -5.95 4.25
N GLN A 32 -0.37 -6.17 3.15
CA GLN A 32 -0.76 -7.10 2.09
C GLN A 32 0.48 -7.63 1.37
N ILE A 33 0.57 -8.95 1.24
CA ILE A 33 1.59 -9.62 0.45
C ILE A 33 1.13 -9.67 -1.01
N GLY A 34 2.05 -9.43 -1.94
CA GLY A 34 1.79 -9.54 -3.38
C GLY A 34 3.04 -9.93 -4.15
N PRO A 35 2.88 -10.52 -5.35
CA PRO A 35 3.98 -10.98 -6.18
C PRO A 35 4.68 -9.83 -6.89
N ILE A 36 5.96 -10.04 -7.18
CA ILE A 36 6.78 -9.21 -8.06
C ILE A 36 7.39 -10.14 -9.11
N GLY A 37 7.32 -9.75 -10.38
CA GLY A 37 7.81 -10.53 -11.51
C GLY A 37 8.29 -9.64 -12.66
N LYS A 38 8.74 -10.24 -13.74
CA LYS A 38 9.21 -9.50 -14.91
C LYS A 38 8.08 -8.87 -15.71
N ASN A 39 6.91 -9.52 -15.70
CA ASN A 39 5.73 -9.08 -16.44
C ASN A 39 4.43 -9.46 -15.70
N ALA A 40 3.29 -9.05 -16.23
CA ALA A 40 1.98 -9.31 -15.62
C ALA A 40 1.66 -10.82 -15.56
N ALA A 41 2.08 -11.62 -16.54
CA ALA A 41 1.84 -13.06 -16.57
C ALA A 41 2.56 -13.77 -15.42
N ASP A 42 3.85 -13.44 -15.18
CA ASP A 42 4.62 -13.99 -14.06
C ASP A 42 3.96 -13.64 -12.72
N CYS A 43 3.52 -12.39 -12.59
CA CYS A 43 2.84 -11.94 -11.36
C CYS A 43 1.49 -12.65 -11.17
N ALA A 44 0.70 -12.84 -12.23
CA ALA A 44 -0.58 -13.54 -12.16
C ALA A 44 -0.38 -15.00 -11.73
N ALA A 45 0.56 -15.73 -12.34
CA ALA A 45 0.87 -17.11 -12.00
C ALA A 45 1.36 -17.25 -10.54
N LEU A 46 2.21 -16.34 -10.09
CA LEU A 46 2.63 -16.31 -8.70
C LEU A 46 1.46 -16.00 -7.75
N LEU A 47 0.58 -15.07 -8.13
CA LEU A 47 -0.58 -14.73 -7.31
C LEU A 47 -1.53 -15.92 -7.17
N GLU A 48 -1.81 -16.66 -8.24
CA GLU A 48 -2.58 -17.93 -8.19
C GLU A 48 -2.00 -18.90 -7.17
N THR A 49 -0.67 -19.04 -7.18
CA THR A 49 0.04 -19.99 -6.30
C THR A 49 -0.07 -19.64 -4.82
N ILE A 50 -0.07 -18.32 -4.48
CA ILE A 50 -0.06 -17.85 -3.09
C ILE A 50 -1.44 -17.44 -2.58
N THR A 51 -2.47 -17.43 -3.44
CA THR A 51 -3.85 -17.10 -3.06
C THR A 51 -4.51 -18.32 -2.43
N SER A 52 -4.82 -18.22 -1.14
CA SER A 52 -5.56 -19.27 -0.42
C SER A 52 -6.13 -18.72 0.88
N HIS A 53 -7.20 -19.37 1.36
CA HIS A 53 -7.60 -19.20 2.76
C HIS A 53 -6.62 -19.94 3.67
N ASP A 54 -6.28 -19.31 4.79
CA ASP A 54 -5.39 -19.86 5.82
C ASP A 54 -6.04 -19.69 7.18
N GLU A 55 -6.38 -20.80 7.85
CA GLU A 55 -6.97 -20.81 9.19
C GLU A 55 -6.11 -20.11 10.25
N LYS A 56 -4.79 -19.97 10.01
CA LYS A 56 -3.86 -19.26 10.89
C LYS A 56 -3.86 -17.74 10.73
N ASP A 57 -4.51 -17.24 9.67
CA ASP A 57 -4.72 -15.80 9.45
C ASP A 57 -6.21 -15.50 9.33
N SER A 58 -6.80 -15.01 10.40
CA SER A 58 -8.22 -14.64 10.47
C SER A 58 -8.63 -13.55 9.47
N THR A 59 -7.69 -12.91 8.81
CA THR A 59 -7.95 -11.89 7.78
C THR A 59 -7.89 -12.45 6.37
N SER A 60 -7.40 -13.69 6.18
CA SER A 60 -7.42 -14.34 4.87
C SER A 60 -8.86 -14.71 4.49
N MET A 61 -9.20 -14.46 3.23
CA MET A 61 -10.57 -14.64 2.73
C MET A 61 -10.67 -15.92 1.88
N GLU A 62 -11.79 -16.62 2.00
CA GLU A 62 -12.14 -17.63 1.00
C GLU A 62 -12.48 -16.95 -0.32
N ARG A 63 -11.88 -17.40 -1.40
CA ARG A 63 -12.09 -16.89 -2.75
C ARG A 63 -12.36 -18.03 -3.72
N THR A 64 -13.28 -17.78 -4.63
CA THR A 64 -13.57 -18.68 -5.77
C THR A 64 -12.97 -18.15 -7.07
N ASP A 65 -12.63 -16.87 -7.13
CA ASP A 65 -12.06 -16.17 -8.28
C ASP A 65 -10.51 -16.12 -8.16
N THR A 66 -9.87 -17.27 -8.36
CA THR A 66 -8.42 -17.41 -8.20
C THR A 66 -7.67 -17.63 -9.52
N ASP A 67 -8.37 -17.68 -10.63
CA ASP A 67 -7.78 -17.82 -11.98
C ASP A 67 -7.42 -16.41 -12.52
N PHE A 68 -6.20 -15.95 -12.18
CA PHE A 68 -5.71 -14.64 -12.62
C PHE A 68 -5.01 -14.68 -13.97
N THR A 69 -4.56 -15.86 -14.42
CA THR A 69 -3.84 -16.03 -15.70
C THR A 69 -4.78 -16.08 -16.90
N SER A 70 -6.02 -16.50 -16.72
CA SER A 70 -7.01 -16.64 -17.81
C SER A 70 -7.38 -15.32 -18.49
N ALA A 71 -7.15 -14.19 -17.86
CA ALA A 71 -7.40 -12.87 -18.44
C ALA A 71 -6.29 -12.37 -19.38
N ILE A 72 -5.12 -13.01 -19.34
CA ILE A 72 -3.94 -12.57 -20.11
C ILE A 72 -4.18 -12.75 -21.60
N GLY A 73 -3.93 -11.69 -22.37
CA GLY A 73 -4.11 -11.67 -23.81
C GLY A 73 -5.56 -11.59 -24.31
N LYS A 74 -6.52 -11.41 -23.41
CA LYS A 74 -7.91 -11.13 -23.81
C LYS A 74 -8.04 -9.75 -24.43
N ASP A 75 -9.05 -9.61 -25.30
CA ASP A 75 -9.42 -8.36 -25.93
C ASP A 75 -9.93 -7.35 -24.89
N ILE A 76 -9.51 -6.10 -25.03
CA ILE A 76 -9.89 -4.99 -24.14
C ILE A 76 -10.85 -4.01 -24.79
N ARG A 77 -11.37 -4.30 -25.98
CA ARG A 77 -12.33 -3.42 -26.69
C ARG A 77 -13.56 -3.20 -25.85
N GLY A 78 -13.93 -1.91 -25.73
CA GLY A 78 -15.08 -1.47 -24.92
C GLY A 78 -14.83 -1.45 -23.41
N MET A 79 -13.62 -1.83 -22.94
CA MET A 79 -13.23 -1.69 -21.54
C MET A 79 -13.16 -0.19 -21.17
N LYS A 80 -13.79 0.20 -20.08
CA LYS A 80 -13.83 1.59 -19.60
C LYS A 80 -12.67 1.85 -18.66
N ILE A 81 -11.79 2.76 -19.04
CA ILE A 81 -10.59 3.12 -18.26
C ILE A 81 -10.69 4.57 -17.85
N GLY A 82 -10.69 4.82 -16.54
CA GLY A 82 -10.70 6.16 -15.95
C GLY A 82 -9.30 6.61 -15.56
N ILE A 83 -8.93 7.87 -15.88
CA ILE A 83 -7.70 8.50 -15.43
C ILE A 83 -8.07 9.69 -14.55
N PRO A 84 -7.81 9.63 -13.23
CA PRO A 84 -8.03 10.77 -12.35
C PRO A 84 -7.13 11.95 -12.75
N LYS A 85 -7.71 13.13 -12.96
CA LYS A 85 -6.94 14.34 -13.33
C LYS A 85 -5.92 14.70 -12.24
N GLU A 86 -6.27 14.45 -10.97
CA GLU A 86 -5.40 14.71 -9.82
C GLU A 86 -4.11 13.89 -9.86
N TYR A 87 -4.11 12.73 -10.52
CA TYR A 87 -2.91 11.92 -10.71
C TYR A 87 -1.88 12.53 -11.67
N LEU A 88 -2.34 13.45 -12.49
CA LEU A 88 -1.51 14.19 -13.46
C LEU A 88 -1.31 15.66 -13.06
N SER A 89 -1.50 15.99 -11.79
CA SER A 89 -1.33 17.34 -11.24
C SER A 89 0.14 17.74 -11.10
N ASP A 90 0.37 18.94 -10.56
CA ASP A 90 1.71 19.46 -10.27
C ASP A 90 2.49 18.52 -9.35
N GLY A 91 3.80 18.39 -9.57
CA GLY A 91 4.68 17.46 -8.83
C GLY A 91 4.87 16.09 -9.48
N LEU A 92 4.23 15.83 -10.62
CA LEU A 92 4.52 14.68 -11.47
C LEU A 92 5.61 15.07 -12.50
N ASP A 93 6.69 14.28 -12.58
CA ASP A 93 7.73 14.47 -13.59
C ASP A 93 7.14 14.36 -15.01
N ASP A 94 7.60 15.20 -15.93
CA ASP A 94 7.11 15.25 -17.31
C ASP A 94 7.27 13.92 -18.05
N ASP A 95 8.38 13.21 -17.85
CA ASP A 95 8.62 11.88 -18.44
C ASP A 95 7.57 10.86 -17.98
N VAL A 96 7.16 10.92 -16.71
CA VAL A 96 6.12 10.05 -16.17
C VAL A 96 4.75 10.43 -16.74
N ARG A 97 4.46 11.72 -16.85
CA ARG A 97 3.24 12.23 -17.49
C ARG A 97 3.11 11.74 -18.92
N VAL A 98 4.17 11.92 -19.71
CA VAL A 98 4.23 11.48 -21.12
C VAL A 98 4.02 9.96 -21.23
N ALA A 99 4.61 9.18 -20.33
CA ALA A 99 4.42 7.72 -20.33
C ALA A 99 2.96 7.31 -20.07
N ILE A 100 2.26 7.99 -19.14
CA ILE A 100 0.82 7.73 -18.90
C ILE A 100 -0.03 8.15 -20.10
N GLU A 101 0.25 9.30 -20.73
CA GLU A 101 -0.47 9.76 -21.90
C GLU A 101 -0.27 8.84 -23.12
N GLN A 102 0.95 8.34 -23.32
CA GLN A 102 1.23 7.34 -24.36
C GLN A 102 0.51 6.02 -24.09
N CYS A 103 0.49 5.57 -22.82
CA CYS A 103 -0.27 4.39 -22.42
C CYS A 103 -1.76 4.57 -22.69
N ALA A 104 -2.32 5.73 -22.34
CA ALA A 104 -3.73 6.05 -22.59
C ALA A 104 -4.06 6.06 -24.10
N ALA A 105 -3.17 6.63 -24.93
CA ALA A 105 -3.32 6.63 -26.38
C ALA A 105 -3.30 5.20 -26.96
N TYR A 106 -2.33 4.38 -26.53
CA TYR A 106 -2.23 2.99 -26.95
C TYR A 106 -3.47 2.16 -26.56
N LEU A 107 -4.01 2.33 -25.34
CA LEU A 107 -5.23 1.65 -24.90
C LEU A 107 -6.44 2.04 -25.77
N LYS A 108 -6.55 3.31 -26.18
CA LYS A 108 -7.57 3.74 -27.14
C LYS A 108 -7.39 3.09 -28.51
N GLU A 109 -6.18 2.98 -29.03
CA GLU A 109 -5.89 2.25 -30.27
C GLU A 109 -6.28 0.77 -30.19
N CYS A 110 -6.14 0.16 -29.00
CA CYS A 110 -6.61 -1.19 -28.73
C CYS A 110 -8.15 -1.28 -28.57
N GLY A 111 -8.86 -0.18 -28.64
CA GLY A 111 -10.33 -0.11 -28.62
C GLY A 111 -10.94 0.04 -27.23
N ALA A 112 -10.18 0.40 -26.21
CA ALA A 112 -10.70 0.74 -24.90
C ALA A 112 -11.28 2.18 -24.88
N ASP A 113 -12.28 2.41 -24.04
CA ASP A 113 -12.86 3.73 -23.77
C ASP A 113 -12.09 4.39 -22.63
N VAL A 114 -11.23 5.38 -22.95
CA VAL A 114 -10.40 6.07 -21.95
C VAL A 114 -10.89 7.48 -21.71
N GLU A 115 -11.24 7.78 -20.46
CA GLU A 115 -11.74 9.08 -20.01
C GLU A 115 -10.89 9.67 -18.88
N TYR A 116 -10.81 11.01 -18.82
CA TYR A 116 -10.29 11.75 -17.67
C TYR A 116 -11.45 12.20 -16.80
N PHE A 117 -11.32 12.02 -15.48
CA PHE A 117 -12.36 12.38 -14.51
C PHE A 117 -11.78 12.99 -13.24
N ASP A 118 -12.63 13.60 -12.45
CA ASP A 118 -12.25 14.18 -11.15
C ASP A 118 -12.58 13.15 -10.05
N LEU A 119 -11.56 12.66 -9.33
CA LEU A 119 -11.74 11.70 -8.24
C LEU A 119 -12.00 12.40 -6.90
N GLY A 120 -11.39 13.57 -6.70
CA GLY A 120 -11.47 14.34 -5.47
C GLY A 120 -10.71 13.72 -4.28
N LEU A 121 -10.55 14.51 -3.21
CA LEU A 121 -9.98 14.08 -1.92
C LEU A 121 -8.55 13.51 -1.96
N MET A 122 -7.86 13.57 -3.10
CA MET A 122 -6.51 12.99 -3.23
C MET A 122 -5.48 13.69 -2.35
N GLU A 123 -5.63 14.96 -2.09
CA GLU A 123 -4.79 15.74 -1.18
C GLU A 123 -4.78 15.21 0.26
N TYR A 124 -5.86 14.50 0.68
CA TYR A 124 -5.99 13.92 2.02
C TYR A 124 -5.47 12.48 2.12
N THR A 125 -5.15 11.84 1.00
CA THR A 125 -4.78 10.41 0.97
C THR A 125 -3.48 10.15 1.75
N ILE A 126 -2.44 10.92 1.46
CA ILE A 126 -1.13 10.76 2.12
C ILE A 126 -1.20 11.13 3.60
N PRO A 127 -1.80 12.27 4.01
CA PRO A 127 -1.99 12.58 5.43
C PRO A 127 -2.77 11.51 6.19
N ALA A 128 -3.90 11.04 5.65
CA ALA A 128 -4.70 9.98 6.28
C ALA A 128 -3.90 8.67 6.43
N TYR A 129 -3.15 8.27 5.39
CA TYR A 129 -2.27 7.12 5.45
C TYR A 129 -1.24 7.23 6.57
N TYR A 130 -0.51 8.35 6.68
CA TYR A 130 0.51 8.50 7.71
C TYR A 130 -0.05 8.42 9.12
N VAL A 131 -1.21 9.00 9.36
CA VAL A 131 -1.88 8.93 10.67
C VAL A 131 -2.28 7.48 11.00
N ILE A 132 -2.98 6.80 10.09
CA ILE A 132 -3.49 5.43 10.30
C ILE A 132 -2.32 4.44 10.42
N ALA A 133 -1.38 4.48 9.48
CA ALA A 133 -0.25 3.57 9.46
C ALA A 133 0.67 3.73 10.68
N ALA A 134 0.92 4.97 11.13
CA ALA A 134 1.71 5.21 12.33
C ALA A 134 0.99 4.72 13.59
N ALA A 135 -0.33 4.96 13.70
CA ALA A 135 -1.14 4.48 14.82
C ALA A 135 -1.10 2.95 14.93
N GLU A 136 -1.35 2.25 13.82
CA GLU A 136 -1.32 0.80 13.78
C GLU A 136 0.09 0.23 13.99
N ALA A 137 1.12 0.84 13.42
CA ALA A 137 2.52 0.47 13.66
C ALA A 137 2.92 0.61 15.12
N SER A 138 2.53 1.70 15.78
CA SER A 138 2.78 1.88 17.21
C SER A 138 2.21 0.73 18.03
N SER A 139 0.97 0.34 17.75
CA SER A 139 0.28 -0.76 18.42
C SER A 139 0.89 -2.13 18.09
N ASN A 140 1.18 -2.39 16.81
CA ASN A 140 1.73 -3.68 16.39
C ASN A 140 3.17 -3.91 16.86
N LEU A 141 3.99 -2.86 16.89
CA LEU A 141 5.40 -2.96 17.26
C LEU A 141 5.64 -2.88 18.78
N GLU A 142 4.61 -2.66 19.60
CA GLU A 142 4.75 -2.68 21.07
C GLU A 142 5.20 -4.04 21.59
N ARG A 143 4.82 -5.14 20.92
CA ARG A 143 5.16 -6.50 21.30
C ARG A 143 6.64 -6.87 21.17
N PHE A 144 7.40 -6.07 20.42
CA PHE A 144 8.84 -6.27 20.24
C PHE A 144 9.62 -5.55 21.36
N ASP A 145 9.58 -6.12 22.54
CA ASP A 145 10.10 -5.56 23.77
C ASP A 145 11.43 -6.19 24.23
N GLY A 146 11.90 -7.22 23.50
CA GLY A 146 13.11 -7.96 23.82
C GLY A 146 12.92 -9.04 24.91
N VAL A 147 11.69 -9.24 25.42
CA VAL A 147 11.37 -10.32 26.35
C VAL A 147 10.87 -11.54 25.62
N LYS A 148 9.73 -11.40 24.91
CA LYS A 148 9.08 -12.48 24.20
C LYS A 148 9.43 -12.46 22.71
N TYR A 149 9.56 -11.27 22.12
CA TYR A 149 9.84 -11.08 20.71
C TYR A 149 10.90 -10.01 20.48
N GLY A 150 11.58 -10.13 19.34
CA GLY A 150 12.50 -9.14 18.82
C GLY A 150 13.88 -9.16 19.46
N TYR A 151 14.64 -8.12 19.20
CA TYR A 151 15.99 -7.91 19.70
C TYR A 151 15.98 -7.63 21.19
N ARG A 152 16.93 -8.25 21.93
CA ARG A 152 17.21 -7.93 23.34
C ARG A 152 18.60 -7.32 23.44
N ALA A 153 18.72 -6.19 24.13
CA ALA A 153 19.99 -5.57 24.45
C ALA A 153 20.88 -6.54 25.23
N LYS A 154 22.17 -6.54 24.94
CA LYS A 154 23.13 -7.45 25.60
C LYS A 154 23.48 -7.01 27.02
N GLU A 155 23.48 -5.69 27.25
CA GLU A 155 23.85 -5.08 28.53
C GLU A 155 22.71 -4.15 28.97
N TYR A 156 22.27 -4.32 30.22
CA TYR A 156 21.22 -3.50 30.82
C TYR A 156 21.21 -3.61 32.35
N GLU A 157 20.70 -2.61 33.02
CA GLU A 157 20.54 -2.55 34.47
C GLU A 157 19.05 -2.62 34.85
N GLY A 158 18.57 -3.83 35.16
CA GLY A 158 17.19 -4.09 35.53
C GLY A 158 16.21 -4.04 34.34
N LEU A 159 14.94 -4.33 34.62
CA LEU A 159 13.91 -4.57 33.63
C LEU A 159 13.61 -3.35 32.77
N HIS A 160 13.50 -2.18 33.41
CA HIS A 160 13.16 -0.93 32.69
C HIS A 160 14.25 -0.52 31.69
N ASP A 161 15.52 -0.62 32.09
CA ASP A 161 16.63 -0.32 31.19
C ASP A 161 16.73 -1.34 30.06
N MET A 162 16.43 -2.62 30.33
CA MET A 162 16.35 -3.65 29.31
C MET A 162 15.33 -3.30 28.21
N TYR A 163 14.11 -2.92 28.57
CA TYR A 163 13.10 -2.48 27.59
C TYR A 163 13.57 -1.27 26.80
N LYS A 164 14.08 -0.25 27.48
CA LYS A 164 14.52 0.98 26.85
C LYS A 164 15.65 0.74 25.84
N ARG A 165 16.68 -0.02 26.24
CA ARG A 165 17.82 -0.34 25.37
C ARG A 165 17.41 -1.25 24.22
N SER A 166 16.66 -2.32 24.48
CA SER A 166 16.21 -3.24 23.44
C SER A 166 15.44 -2.54 22.34
N ARG A 167 14.52 -1.65 22.70
CA ARG A 167 13.76 -0.87 21.71
C ARG A 167 14.57 0.22 21.03
N SER A 168 15.50 0.86 21.76
CA SER A 168 16.39 1.86 21.19
C SER A 168 17.38 1.30 20.19
N GLU A 169 17.93 0.12 20.45
CA GLU A 169 18.92 -0.54 19.60
C GLU A 169 18.24 -1.33 18.46
N GLY A 170 17.12 -1.98 18.76
CA GLY A 170 16.42 -2.87 17.85
C GLY A 170 15.61 -2.17 16.75
N PHE A 171 15.20 -0.92 16.96
CA PHE A 171 14.45 -0.15 15.95
C PHE A 171 15.30 0.95 15.32
N GLY A 172 15.24 1.02 13.99
CA GLY A 172 15.85 2.10 13.23
C GLY A 172 15.16 3.47 13.46
N PRO A 173 15.79 4.60 13.07
CA PRO A 173 15.27 5.93 13.33
C PRO A 173 13.86 6.17 12.78
N GLU A 174 13.57 5.73 11.56
CA GLU A 174 12.26 5.89 10.92
C GLU A 174 11.17 5.12 11.67
N VAL A 175 11.43 3.88 12.08
CA VAL A 175 10.48 3.07 12.85
C VAL A 175 10.17 3.73 14.19
N LYS A 176 11.19 4.23 14.89
CA LYS A 176 11.03 4.97 16.15
C LYS A 176 10.17 6.21 15.96
N ARG A 177 10.39 6.96 14.88
CA ARG A 177 9.58 8.15 14.54
C ARG A 177 8.11 7.78 14.35
N ARG A 178 7.81 6.71 13.62
CA ARG A 178 6.44 6.22 13.40
C ARG A 178 5.78 5.71 14.67
N ILE A 179 6.50 5.01 15.54
CA ILE A 179 6.00 4.59 16.86
C ILE A 179 5.64 5.81 17.72
N MET A 180 6.49 6.83 17.76
CA MET A 180 6.22 8.05 18.53
C MET A 180 5.01 8.80 17.97
N LEU A 181 4.93 8.98 16.66
CA LEU A 181 3.78 9.61 16.00
C LEU A 181 2.50 8.82 16.27
N GLY A 182 2.55 7.50 16.16
CA GLY A 182 1.40 6.64 16.43
C GLY A 182 0.92 6.74 17.88
N SER A 183 1.84 6.71 18.85
CA SER A 183 1.53 6.89 20.26
C SER A 183 0.88 8.25 20.52
N PHE A 184 1.34 9.31 19.85
CA PHE A 184 0.76 10.64 19.95
C PHE A 184 -0.68 10.67 19.42
N VAL A 185 -0.92 10.18 18.19
CA VAL A 185 -2.26 10.24 17.58
C VAL A 185 -3.28 9.31 18.25
N LEU A 186 -2.83 8.31 18.99
CA LEU A 186 -3.67 7.41 19.79
C LEU A 186 -3.91 7.90 21.23
N SER A 187 -3.21 8.96 21.68
CA SER A 187 -3.37 9.45 23.04
C SER A 187 -4.73 10.12 23.27
N SER A 188 -5.22 10.10 24.51
CA SER A 188 -6.61 10.46 24.87
C SER A 188 -7.03 11.87 24.43
N GLY A 189 -6.12 12.82 24.31
CA GLY A 189 -6.42 14.19 23.86
C GLY A 189 -6.47 14.35 22.34
N TYR A 190 -5.95 13.39 21.58
CA TYR A 190 -5.74 13.52 20.13
C TYR A 190 -6.41 12.43 19.29
N TYR A 191 -6.89 11.37 19.91
CA TYR A 191 -7.51 10.24 19.24
C TYR A 191 -8.64 10.65 18.29
N ASP A 192 -9.59 11.45 18.78
CA ASP A 192 -10.73 11.91 17.96
C ASP A 192 -10.30 12.91 16.89
N ALA A 193 -9.36 13.80 17.22
CA ALA A 193 -8.92 14.86 16.33
C ALA A 193 -8.08 14.37 15.16
N TYR A 194 -7.33 13.27 15.35
CA TYR A 194 -6.42 12.74 14.34
C TYR A 194 -6.83 11.34 13.86
N TYR A 195 -6.86 10.35 14.73
CA TYR A 195 -7.06 8.96 14.30
C TYR A 195 -8.48 8.73 13.77
N LEU A 196 -9.52 9.09 14.53
CA LEU A 196 -10.90 8.95 14.05
C LEU A 196 -11.18 9.82 12.82
N LYS A 197 -10.60 11.03 12.77
CA LYS A 197 -10.72 11.88 11.59
C LYS A 197 -10.08 11.22 10.36
N ALA A 198 -8.90 10.64 10.49
CA ALA A 198 -8.23 9.92 9.39
C ALA A 198 -9.04 8.71 8.91
N LEU A 199 -9.66 7.95 9.82
CA LEU A 199 -10.57 6.85 9.46
C LEU A 199 -11.80 7.33 8.68
N LYS A 200 -12.39 8.47 9.08
CA LYS A 200 -13.51 9.09 8.35
C LYS A 200 -13.08 9.53 6.95
N VAL A 201 -11.90 10.15 6.82
CA VAL A 201 -11.33 10.54 5.52
C VAL A 201 -11.09 9.30 4.66
N ARG A 202 -10.52 8.21 5.21
CA ARG A 202 -10.36 6.93 4.50
C ARG A 202 -11.68 6.39 3.96
N ALA A 203 -12.76 6.48 4.75
CA ALA A 203 -14.09 6.05 4.32
C ALA A 203 -14.62 6.90 3.14
N LEU A 204 -14.38 8.22 3.15
CA LEU A 204 -14.75 9.11 2.05
C LEU A 204 -13.93 8.82 0.79
N ILE A 205 -12.62 8.59 0.92
CA ILE A 205 -11.75 8.19 -0.19
C ILE A 205 -12.24 6.87 -0.78
N LYS A 206 -12.53 5.87 0.07
CA LYS A 206 -13.09 4.59 -0.39
C LYS A 206 -14.37 4.80 -1.19
N LYS A 207 -15.30 5.64 -0.69
CA LYS A 207 -16.55 5.94 -1.40
C LYS A 207 -16.30 6.57 -2.77
N ALA A 208 -15.34 7.49 -2.90
CA ALA A 208 -14.97 8.08 -4.18
C ALA A 208 -14.47 7.03 -5.18
N PHE A 209 -13.65 6.08 -4.73
CA PHE A 209 -13.23 4.95 -5.56
C PHE A 209 -14.37 3.99 -5.90
N ASP A 210 -15.28 3.69 -4.96
CA ASP A 210 -16.45 2.84 -5.23
C ASP A 210 -17.34 3.48 -6.32
N GLU A 211 -17.55 4.80 -6.28
CA GLU A 211 -18.29 5.54 -7.29
C GLU A 211 -17.57 5.54 -8.65
N ALA A 212 -16.25 5.68 -8.66
CA ALA A 212 -15.45 5.58 -9.87
C ALA A 212 -15.52 4.17 -10.48
N PHE A 213 -15.37 3.13 -9.69
CA PHE A 213 -15.46 1.72 -10.14
C PHE A 213 -16.89 1.28 -10.51
N ALA A 214 -17.93 2.02 -10.14
CA ALA A 214 -19.26 1.83 -10.70
C ALA A 214 -19.34 2.26 -12.17
N LYS A 215 -18.42 3.11 -12.65
CA LYS A 215 -18.36 3.63 -14.01
C LYS A 215 -17.22 3.02 -14.85
N TYR A 216 -16.06 2.79 -14.25
CA TYR A 216 -14.85 2.33 -14.91
C TYR A 216 -14.46 0.91 -14.46
N ASP A 217 -13.99 0.11 -15.41
CA ASP A 217 -13.45 -1.23 -15.12
C ASP A 217 -12.04 -1.15 -14.53
N ILE A 218 -11.28 -0.11 -14.95
CA ILE A 218 -9.89 0.12 -14.52
C ILE A 218 -9.70 1.61 -14.25
N ILE A 219 -8.89 1.92 -13.24
CA ILE A 219 -8.34 3.26 -13.00
C ILE A 219 -6.85 3.22 -13.30
N LEU A 220 -6.40 4.06 -14.25
CA LEU A 220 -5.00 4.18 -14.67
C LEU A 220 -4.36 5.41 -14.03
N GLY A 221 -3.13 5.26 -13.57
CA GLY A 221 -2.33 6.36 -13.06
C GLY A 221 -0.86 6.01 -12.87
N PRO A 222 0.00 6.98 -12.55
CA PRO A 222 1.42 6.74 -12.30
C PRO A 222 1.61 5.96 -11.01
N ALA A 223 2.51 4.97 -11.01
CA ALA A 223 2.87 4.20 -9.83
C ALA A 223 3.81 4.99 -8.88
N ALA A 224 4.50 5.99 -9.39
CA ALA A 224 5.37 6.91 -8.67
C ALA A 224 5.39 8.26 -9.39
N PRO A 225 5.59 9.38 -8.66
CA PRO A 225 5.58 10.71 -9.28
C PRO A 225 6.87 11.02 -10.05
N THR A 226 7.94 10.28 -9.83
CA THR A 226 9.26 10.51 -10.39
C THR A 226 9.84 9.23 -10.99
N ALA A 227 10.87 9.37 -11.82
CA ALA A 227 11.74 8.26 -12.17
C ALA A 227 12.48 7.72 -10.93
N ALA A 228 13.05 6.51 -11.03
CA ALA A 228 13.84 5.94 -9.93
C ALA A 228 15.03 6.83 -9.58
N PRO A 229 15.26 7.15 -8.29
CA PRO A 229 16.42 7.93 -7.88
C PRO A 229 17.72 7.15 -8.07
N LYS A 230 18.84 7.86 -8.19
CA LYS A 230 20.15 7.21 -8.23
C LYS A 230 20.44 6.54 -6.89
N ILE A 231 21.09 5.38 -6.92
CA ILE A 231 21.54 4.67 -5.72
C ILE A 231 22.44 5.60 -4.89
N GLY A 232 22.13 5.70 -3.58
CA GLY A 232 22.87 6.57 -2.64
C GLY A 232 22.35 8.00 -2.51
N THR A 233 21.34 8.40 -3.29
CA THR A 233 20.61 9.65 -3.02
C THR A 233 19.52 9.43 -1.99
N SER A 234 19.31 10.40 -1.06
CA SER A 234 18.14 10.35 -0.18
C SER A 234 16.88 10.73 -0.97
N LEU A 235 15.80 10.02 -0.72
CA LEU A 235 14.46 10.38 -1.19
C LEU A 235 13.86 11.49 -0.33
#